data_87a7bc6a53e26845029e2ef123ada758
#
_entry.id   87a7bc6a53e26845029e2ef123ada758
#
_cell.length_a   1.000
_cell.length_b   1.000
_cell.length_c   1.000
_cell.angle_alpha   90.00
_cell.angle_beta   90.00
_cell.angle_gamma   90.00
#
_symmetry.space_group_name_H-M   'P 1'
#
loop_
_entity.id
_entity.type
_entity.pdbx_description
1 polymer ?
#
loop_
_entity_poly.entity_id
_entity_poly.type
_entity_poly.pdbx_seq_one_letter_code
_entity_poly.pdbx_strand_id
1 'polypeptide(L)'
;EDLRKADRKFVATTSGLTYKVRELGDMKSVARSTRDTIEVCYRVLNSAGEVVDTTYYRGDTLRLALGDMTRGAQEATRLIGKGGHIEAWLPSTLAFGSAGCDSLDVKPNTMLYYEIRLLEVVPRNRRY
;
A
#
# COMPACT_ATOMS: atom_id res chain seq x y z
N GLU A 1 -21.59 17.22 -2.22
CA GLU A 1 -20.52 18.11 -1.77
C GLU A 1 -19.41 17.35 -1.07
N ASP A 2 -19.80 16.50 -0.13
CA ASP A 2 -18.81 15.70 0.60
C ASP A 2 -18.08 14.75 -0.33
N LEU A 3 -18.77 14.22 -1.31
CA LEU A 3 -18.15 13.35 -2.29
C LEU A 3 -17.08 14.07 -3.08
N ARG A 4 -17.36 15.31 -3.41
CA ARG A 4 -16.42 16.12 -4.16
C ARG A 4 -15.18 16.41 -3.34
N LYS A 5 -15.35 16.67 -2.04
CA LYS A 5 -14.23 16.87 -1.14
C LYS A 5 -13.39 15.60 -1.03
N ALA A 6 -14.05 14.45 -0.93
CA ALA A 6 -13.34 13.19 -0.87
C ALA A 6 -12.52 12.97 -2.15
N ASP A 7 -13.13 13.26 -3.29
CA ASP A 7 -12.44 13.10 -4.57
C ASP A 7 -11.22 13.99 -4.66
N ARG A 8 -11.32 15.21 -4.15
CA ARG A 8 -10.18 16.12 -4.22
C ARG A 8 -9.01 15.70 -3.36
N LYS A 9 -9.23 14.74 -2.46
CA LYS A 9 -8.14 14.22 -1.63
C LYS A 9 -7.32 13.14 -2.32
N PHE A 10 -7.81 12.63 -3.44
CA PHE A 10 -7.00 11.72 -4.24
C PHE A 10 -5.94 12.51 -4.97
N VAL A 11 -4.71 12.04 -4.90
CA VAL A 11 -3.56 12.70 -5.48
C VAL A 11 -2.87 11.72 -6.42
N ALA A 12 -2.54 12.21 -7.62
CA ALA A 12 -1.81 11.39 -8.58
C ALA A 12 -0.33 11.74 -8.51
N THR A 13 0.52 10.71 -8.53
CA THR A 13 1.96 10.91 -8.54
C THR A 13 2.49 10.76 -9.96
N THR A 14 3.73 11.17 -10.18
CA THR A 14 4.34 11.06 -11.49
C THR A 14 4.57 9.61 -11.89
N SER A 15 4.62 8.69 -10.94
CA SER A 15 4.77 7.27 -11.26
C SER A 15 3.47 6.63 -11.73
N GLY A 16 2.34 7.33 -11.61
CA GLY A 16 1.04 6.81 -12.00
C GLY A 16 0.20 6.34 -10.83
N LEU A 17 0.72 6.42 -9.62
CA LEU A 17 -0.03 6.05 -8.42
C LEU A 17 -1.08 7.11 -8.12
N THR A 18 -2.29 6.69 -7.78
CA THR A 18 -3.31 7.59 -7.27
C THR A 18 -3.64 7.16 -5.86
N TYR A 19 -3.60 8.09 -4.91
CA TYR A 19 -3.76 7.71 -3.51
C TYR A 19 -4.59 8.74 -2.75
N LYS A 20 -5.08 8.29 -1.59
CA LYS A 20 -5.80 9.14 -0.67
C LYS A 20 -5.39 8.74 0.74
N VAL A 21 -4.84 9.69 1.50
CA VAL A 21 -4.44 9.44 2.88
C VAL A 21 -5.67 9.61 3.76
N ARG A 22 -6.03 8.51 4.44
CA ARG A 22 -7.16 8.56 5.39
C ARG A 22 -6.69 9.00 6.75
N GLU A 23 -5.52 8.55 7.14
CA GLU A 23 -4.91 8.87 8.42
C GLU A 23 -3.42 8.99 8.17
N LEU A 24 -2.84 10.14 8.52
CA LEU A 24 -1.42 10.34 8.23
C LEU A 24 -0.51 9.53 9.16
N GLY A 25 -0.92 9.38 10.40
CA GLY A 25 -0.10 8.68 11.37
C GLY A 25 1.04 9.54 11.88
N ASP A 26 1.98 8.90 12.56
CA ASP A 26 3.14 9.57 13.13
C ASP A 26 4.25 9.65 12.08
N MET A 27 4.42 10.83 11.51
CA MET A 27 5.41 11.01 10.44
C MET A 27 6.85 11.01 10.92
N LYS A 28 7.07 10.87 12.21
CA LYS A 28 8.40 10.59 12.73
C LYS A 28 8.76 9.12 12.59
N SER A 29 7.75 8.26 12.42
CA SER A 29 7.95 6.81 12.27
C SER A 29 7.50 6.39 10.88
N VAL A 30 8.32 6.70 9.87
CA VAL A 30 8.06 6.45 8.47
C VAL A 30 9.08 5.46 7.95
N ALA A 31 8.64 4.52 7.12
CA ALA A 31 9.58 3.62 6.46
C ALA A 31 10.37 4.41 5.43
N ARG A 32 11.69 4.37 5.52
CA ARG A 32 12.58 5.15 4.65
C ARG A 32 13.42 4.31 3.72
N SER A 33 13.58 3.05 4.04
CA SER A 33 14.43 2.15 3.28
C SER A 33 13.66 0.89 2.97
N THR A 34 13.93 0.29 1.81
CA THR A 34 13.33 -0.99 1.46
C THR A 34 13.69 -2.08 2.44
N ARG A 35 14.74 -1.87 3.24
CA ARG A 35 15.17 -2.83 4.26
C ARG A 35 14.49 -2.64 5.60
N ASP A 36 13.73 -1.57 5.77
CA ASP A 36 13.01 -1.36 7.01
C ASP A 36 11.89 -2.40 7.12
N THR A 37 11.68 -2.91 8.33
CA THR A 37 10.60 -3.84 8.58
C THR A 37 9.35 -3.04 8.91
N ILE A 38 8.24 -3.44 8.32
CA ILE A 38 6.96 -2.83 8.61
C ILE A 38 5.97 -3.89 9.06
N GLU A 39 5.01 -3.47 9.83
CA GLU A 39 3.89 -4.32 10.21
C GLU A 39 2.62 -3.65 9.67
N VAL A 40 1.86 -4.38 8.89
CA VAL A 40 0.72 -3.81 8.18
C VAL A 40 -0.49 -4.74 8.24
N CYS A 41 -1.66 -4.12 8.12
CA CYS A 41 -2.88 -4.80 7.72
C CYS A 41 -3.25 -4.25 6.37
N TYR A 42 -3.67 -5.10 5.44
CA TYR A 42 -4.02 -4.57 4.13
C TYR A 42 -5.08 -5.41 3.46
N ARG A 43 -5.68 -4.81 2.45
CA ARG A 43 -6.65 -5.46 1.59
C ARG A 43 -6.40 -5.00 0.17
N VAL A 44 -6.40 -5.95 -0.75
CA VAL A 44 -6.15 -5.68 -2.17
C VAL A 44 -7.38 -6.13 -2.95
N LEU A 45 -7.91 -5.24 -3.77
CA LEU A 45 -9.06 -5.53 -4.61
C LEU A 45 -8.70 -5.35 -6.07
N ASN A 46 -9.34 -6.12 -6.94
CA ASN A 46 -9.22 -5.89 -8.38
C ASN A 46 -10.25 -4.84 -8.81
N SER A 47 -10.29 -4.53 -10.10
CA SER A 47 -11.19 -3.49 -10.60
C SER A 47 -12.66 -3.89 -10.52
N ALA A 48 -12.95 -5.16 -10.36
CA ALA A 48 -14.32 -5.63 -10.16
C ALA A 48 -14.73 -5.56 -8.69
N GLY A 49 -13.83 -5.14 -7.81
CA GLY A 49 -14.13 -5.05 -6.38
C GLY A 49 -13.95 -6.36 -5.63
N GLU A 50 -13.38 -7.37 -6.29
CA GLU A 50 -13.15 -8.66 -5.66
C GLU A 50 -11.85 -8.65 -4.86
N VAL A 51 -11.86 -9.28 -3.68
CA VAL A 51 -10.70 -9.34 -2.83
C VAL A 51 -9.67 -10.28 -3.45
N VAL A 52 -8.47 -9.73 -3.70
CA VAL A 52 -7.36 -10.49 -4.26
C VAL A 52 -6.47 -11.01 -3.15
N ASP A 53 -6.26 -10.20 -2.11
CA ASP A 53 -5.40 -10.55 -0.99
C ASP A 53 -5.83 -9.72 0.20
N THR A 54 -5.65 -10.26 1.40
CA THR A 54 -6.05 -9.52 2.60
C THR A 54 -5.47 -10.17 3.85
N THR A 55 -5.11 -9.35 4.83
CA THR A 55 -4.78 -9.82 6.18
C THR A 55 -6.00 -9.74 7.09
N TYR A 56 -7.06 -9.03 6.67
CA TYR A 56 -8.20 -8.76 7.55
C TYR A 56 -8.98 -10.02 7.91
N TYR A 57 -9.13 -10.94 6.97
CA TYR A 57 -9.92 -12.14 7.22
C TYR A 57 -9.40 -12.96 8.38
N ARG A 58 -8.10 -12.96 8.56
CA ARG A 58 -7.49 -13.73 9.63
C ARG A 58 -7.34 -12.93 10.91
N GLY A 59 -7.70 -11.65 10.86
CA GLY A 59 -7.45 -10.78 11.99
C GLY A 59 -5.96 -10.59 12.27
N ASP A 60 -5.13 -10.92 11.32
CA ASP A 60 -3.68 -10.92 11.47
C ASP A 60 -3.07 -9.67 10.89
N THR A 61 -1.85 -9.42 11.33
CA THR A 61 -1.00 -8.42 10.70
C THR A 61 0.09 -9.16 9.95
N LEU A 62 0.74 -8.46 9.03
CA LEU A 62 1.84 -9.02 8.28
C LEU A 62 3.08 -8.18 8.55
N ARG A 63 4.15 -8.85 8.93
CA ARG A 63 5.43 -8.20 9.17
C ARG A 63 6.36 -8.59 8.05
N LEU A 64 6.90 -7.60 7.35
CA LEU A 64 7.75 -7.85 6.19
C LEU A 64 8.65 -6.64 5.97
N ALA A 65 9.66 -6.82 5.12
CA ALA A 65 10.47 -5.68 4.69
C ALA A 65 9.67 -4.86 3.68
N LEU A 66 9.83 -3.56 3.72
CA LEU A 66 9.11 -2.68 2.78
C LEU A 66 9.36 -3.12 1.34
N GLY A 67 10.60 -3.50 1.03
CA GLY A 67 10.96 -3.90 -0.32
C GLY A 67 10.28 -5.17 -0.83
N ASP A 68 9.62 -5.92 0.04
CA ASP A 68 8.90 -7.12 -0.36
C ASP A 68 7.51 -6.83 -0.87
N MET A 69 7.06 -5.58 -0.78
CA MET A 69 5.78 -5.17 -1.34
C MET A 69 5.93 -4.82 -2.82
N THR A 70 4.81 -4.76 -3.53
CA THR A 70 4.82 -4.23 -4.90
C THR A 70 5.32 -2.79 -4.87
N ARG A 71 5.81 -2.30 -6.01
CA ARG A 71 6.38 -0.96 -6.08
C ARG A 71 5.38 0.11 -5.66
N GLY A 72 4.14 -0.04 -6.11
CA GLY A 72 3.11 0.93 -5.75
C GLY A 72 2.78 0.88 -4.27
N ALA A 73 2.73 -0.31 -3.69
CA ALA A 73 2.46 -0.44 -2.26
C ALA A 73 3.61 0.16 -1.44
N GLN A 74 4.85 0.01 -1.90
CA GLN A 74 5.99 0.65 -1.24
C GLN A 74 5.83 2.16 -1.26
N GLU A 75 5.50 2.72 -2.41
CA GLU A 75 5.34 4.15 -2.55
C GLU A 75 4.21 4.66 -1.64
N ALA A 76 3.08 3.97 -1.63
CA ALA A 76 1.96 4.37 -0.79
C ALA A 76 2.31 4.33 0.69
N THR A 77 2.97 3.25 1.11
CA THR A 77 3.31 3.08 2.53
C THR A 77 4.27 4.16 3.01
N ARG A 78 5.12 4.65 2.13
CA ARG A 78 6.07 5.71 2.50
C ARG A 78 5.41 7.06 2.71
N LEU A 79 4.16 7.21 2.30
CA LEU A 79 3.44 8.47 2.43
C LEU A 79 2.74 8.62 3.78
N ILE A 80 2.76 7.57 4.59
CA ILE A 80 2.14 7.60 5.92
C ILE A 80 3.14 7.10 6.95
N GLY A 81 2.86 7.41 8.20
CA GLY A 81 3.67 6.94 9.31
C GLY A 81 2.92 5.93 10.16
N LYS A 82 3.54 5.53 11.26
CA LYS A 82 2.96 4.57 12.18
C LYS A 82 1.57 5.01 12.60
N GLY A 83 0.61 4.11 12.50
CA GLY A 83 -0.79 4.39 12.78
C GLY A 83 -1.54 4.96 11.59
N GLY A 84 -0.88 5.13 10.46
CA GLY A 84 -1.49 5.71 9.28
C GLY A 84 -2.34 4.72 8.51
N HIS A 85 -3.15 5.28 7.61
CA HIS A 85 -4.08 4.51 6.78
C HIS A 85 -4.15 5.20 5.42
N ILE A 86 -3.94 4.44 4.36
CA ILE A 86 -3.90 4.98 3.00
C ILE A 86 -4.64 4.05 2.05
N GLU A 87 -5.29 4.66 1.07
CA GLU A 87 -5.90 3.94 -0.06
C GLU A 87 -5.14 4.33 -1.30
N ALA A 88 -4.92 3.38 -2.18
CA ALA A 88 -4.16 3.65 -3.39
C ALA A 88 -4.65 2.79 -4.55
N TRP A 89 -4.71 3.40 -5.72
CA TRP A 89 -4.94 2.70 -6.98
C TRP A 89 -3.60 2.54 -7.66
N LEU A 90 -3.23 1.30 -7.94
CA LEU A 90 -1.95 0.98 -8.56
C LEU A 90 -2.19 0.57 -10.00
N PRO A 91 -1.60 1.30 -10.97
CA PRO A 91 -1.58 0.76 -12.32
C PRO A 91 -0.76 -0.51 -12.34
N SER A 92 -0.97 -1.35 -13.35
CA SER A 92 -0.32 -2.65 -13.39
C SER A 92 1.21 -2.55 -13.30
N THR A 93 1.79 -1.49 -13.85
CA THR A 93 3.26 -1.32 -13.80
C THR A 93 3.79 -1.14 -12.39
N LEU A 94 2.97 -0.72 -11.46
CA LEU A 94 3.35 -0.59 -10.06
C LEU A 94 2.85 -1.77 -9.22
N ALA A 95 2.17 -2.72 -9.84
CA ALA A 95 1.65 -3.91 -9.17
C ALA A 95 2.35 -5.14 -9.77
N PHE A 96 1.60 -6.02 -10.40
CA PHE A 96 2.17 -7.27 -10.90
C PHE A 96 2.52 -7.23 -12.38
N GLY A 97 2.27 -6.09 -13.04
CA GLY A 97 2.74 -5.85 -14.39
C GLY A 97 2.19 -6.82 -15.42
N SER A 98 2.98 -7.04 -16.47
CA SER A 98 2.58 -7.91 -17.56
C SER A 98 2.66 -9.39 -17.20
N ALA A 99 3.31 -9.72 -16.09
CA ALA A 99 3.40 -11.12 -15.65
C ALA A 99 2.17 -11.55 -14.85
N GLY A 100 1.52 -10.61 -14.18
CA GLY A 100 0.44 -10.96 -13.28
C GLY A 100 0.95 -11.71 -12.06
N CYS A 101 0.06 -12.39 -11.37
CA CYS A 101 0.42 -13.19 -10.20
C CYS A 101 -0.55 -14.35 -10.10
N ASP A 102 -0.07 -15.54 -10.45
CA ASP A 102 -0.93 -16.74 -10.47
C ASP A 102 -1.41 -17.11 -9.08
N SER A 103 -0.55 -16.98 -8.07
CA SER A 103 -0.91 -17.38 -6.72
C SER A 103 -2.03 -16.51 -6.15
N LEU A 104 -2.20 -15.30 -6.63
CA LEU A 104 -3.28 -14.41 -6.22
C LEU A 104 -4.37 -14.28 -7.27
N ASP A 105 -4.24 -15.02 -8.35
CA ASP A 105 -5.19 -14.98 -9.46
C ASP A 105 -5.31 -13.59 -10.05
N VAL A 106 -4.18 -12.90 -10.17
CA VAL A 106 -4.10 -11.58 -10.80
C VAL A 106 -3.63 -11.77 -12.23
N LYS A 107 -4.45 -11.34 -13.17
CA LYS A 107 -4.13 -11.46 -14.58
C LYS A 107 -3.11 -10.40 -14.97
N PRO A 108 -2.41 -10.61 -16.10
CA PRO A 108 -1.48 -9.59 -16.60
C PRO A 108 -2.16 -8.25 -16.81
N ASN A 109 -1.43 -7.19 -16.57
CA ASN A 109 -1.85 -5.81 -16.84
C ASN A 109 -3.10 -5.40 -16.05
N THR A 110 -3.21 -5.86 -14.81
CA THR A 110 -4.37 -5.58 -13.97
C THR A 110 -4.07 -4.45 -13.00
N MET A 111 -4.96 -3.45 -12.98
CA MET A 111 -4.93 -2.40 -11.97
C MET A 111 -5.45 -2.96 -10.65
N LEU A 112 -4.83 -2.57 -9.55
CA LEU A 112 -5.24 -3.03 -8.23
C LEU A 112 -5.49 -1.87 -7.29
N TYR A 113 -6.43 -2.06 -6.38
CA TYR A 113 -6.71 -1.11 -5.32
C TYR A 113 -6.15 -1.68 -4.02
N TYR A 114 -5.36 -0.87 -3.32
CA TYR A 114 -4.78 -1.26 -2.03
C TYR A 114 -5.34 -0.38 -0.92
N GLU A 115 -5.68 -1.00 0.18
CA GLU A 115 -5.97 -0.30 1.43
C GLU A 115 -4.98 -0.80 2.44
N ILE A 116 -4.15 0.10 2.98
CA ILE A 116 -3.03 -0.27 3.85
C ILE A 116 -3.11 0.50 5.15
N ARG A 117 -3.03 -0.22 6.26
CA ARG A 117 -2.85 0.37 7.59
C ARG A 117 -1.46 0.01 8.07
N LEU A 118 -0.67 1.05 8.38
CA LEU A 118 0.69 0.86 8.85
C LEU A 118 0.68 0.85 10.38
N LEU A 119 0.98 -0.29 10.96
CA LEU A 119 0.86 -0.47 12.40
C LEU A 119 2.17 -0.22 13.12
N GLU A 120 3.29 -0.53 12.48
CA GLU A 120 4.59 -0.37 13.11
C GLU A 120 5.67 -0.22 12.05
N VAL A 121 6.70 0.53 12.38
CA VAL A 121 7.89 0.67 11.53
C VAL A 121 9.09 0.38 12.39
N VAL A 122 9.89 -0.61 11.99
CA VAL A 122 11.13 -0.96 12.68
C VAL A 122 12.27 -0.66 11.71
N PRO A 123 12.94 0.47 11.89
CA PRO A 123 14.03 0.84 10.98
C PRO A 123 15.15 -0.17 11.07
N ARG A 124 15.74 -0.45 9.92
CA ARG A 124 16.93 -1.26 9.93
C ARG A 124 18.02 -0.52 10.69
N ASN A 125 18.76 -1.25 11.49
CA ASN A 125 19.83 -0.65 12.27
C ASN A 125 20.89 -0.07 11.33
N ARG A 126 21.09 1.25 11.41
CA ARG A 126 22.04 1.95 10.56
C ARG A 126 23.16 2.57 11.36
N ARG A 127 23.19 2.17 12.60
CA ARG A 127 24.20 2.73 13.46
C ARG A 127 25.58 2.34 12.94
N TYR A 128 26.44 3.15 13.09
CA TYR A 128 27.77 2.89 12.78
C TYR A 128 28.37 3.73 12.20
#